data_50035d6b11f98f5497c4680ef20aaaaf
#
_entry.id   50035d6b11f98f5497c4680ef20aaaaf
#
_cell.length_a   1.000
_cell.length_b   1.000
_cell.length_c   1.000
_cell.angle_alpha   90.00
_cell.angle_beta   90.00
_cell.angle_gamma   90.00
#
_symmetry.space_group_name_H-M   'P 1'
#
loop_
_entity.id
_entity.type
_entity.pdbx_description
1 polymer ?
#
loop_
_entity_poly.entity_id
_entity_poly.type
_entity_poly.pdbx_seq_one_letter_code
_entity_poly.pdbx_strand_id
1 'polypeptide(L)'
;MTQLKRFLYGGDYNPDQWPEDTWSEDIKVFKKADLNSATINVFSWSLLESREGQYDFSKLDKIIQELSDANFDIVLATSTAAMPAWMFKKYPDVARVDYQGRRHVFGARHNFCPNSKNYQVLASKLVEKIAERYSNNPHIAVWHVNNEYGGNCYCENCQNAFRTWLKSKYQTLDNLNKAWNMNVWSHTIHDWDEIVVPNELG
;
A
#
# COMPACT_ATOMS: atom_id res chain seq x y z
N MET A 1 -13.33 19.09 5.23
CA MET A 1 -13.38 18.22 4.05
C MET A 1 -13.43 19.10 2.81
N THR A 2 -12.51 18.96 1.89
CA THR A 2 -12.53 19.70 0.63
C THR A 2 -13.66 19.10 -0.21
N GLN A 3 -14.65 19.89 -0.56
CA GLN A 3 -15.74 19.45 -1.43
C GLN A 3 -15.20 19.41 -2.86
N LEU A 4 -15.40 18.28 -3.59
CA LEU A 4 -15.07 18.20 -5.01
C LEU A 4 -15.84 19.30 -5.79
N LYS A 5 -15.14 20.07 -6.59
CA LYS A 5 -15.71 21.21 -7.33
C LYS A 5 -16.39 20.77 -8.65
N ARG A 6 -16.02 19.59 -9.17
CA ARG A 6 -16.52 19.04 -10.42
C ARG A 6 -16.48 17.50 -10.40
N PHE A 7 -17.13 16.89 -11.35
CA PHE A 7 -16.98 15.46 -11.63
C PHE A 7 -15.56 15.19 -12.15
N LEU A 8 -14.86 14.23 -11.52
CA LEU A 8 -13.52 13.82 -11.93
C LEU A 8 -13.64 12.73 -12.99
N TYR A 9 -13.05 13.00 -14.15
CA TYR A 9 -12.97 12.07 -15.27
C TYR A 9 -11.50 11.87 -15.67
N GLY A 10 -10.96 10.68 -15.43
CA GLY A 10 -9.56 10.37 -15.66
C GLY A 10 -9.22 8.95 -15.23
N GLY A 11 -7.95 8.65 -15.12
CA GLY A 11 -7.45 7.34 -14.73
C GLY A 11 -6.05 7.42 -14.14
N ASP A 12 -5.43 6.25 -13.95
CA ASP A 12 -4.05 6.17 -13.50
C ASP A 12 -3.11 6.67 -14.59
N TYR A 13 -2.18 7.54 -14.20
CA TYR A 13 -1.14 8.09 -15.05
C TYR A 13 0.20 7.96 -14.33
N ASN A 14 1.14 7.26 -14.93
CA ASN A 14 2.44 6.98 -14.33
C ASN A 14 3.59 7.60 -15.16
N PRO A 15 3.66 8.95 -15.26
CA PRO A 15 4.66 9.65 -16.08
C PRO A 15 6.09 9.45 -15.56
N ASP A 16 6.24 9.06 -14.32
CA ASP A 16 7.51 8.69 -13.71
C ASP A 16 8.19 7.49 -14.38
N GLN A 17 7.43 6.68 -15.14
CA GLN A 17 7.91 5.51 -15.90
C GLN A 17 8.36 5.86 -17.33
N TRP A 18 8.13 7.10 -17.76
CA TRP A 18 8.42 7.57 -19.14
C TRP A 18 9.45 8.69 -19.15
N PRO A 19 10.08 8.96 -20.31
CA PRO A 19 10.91 10.14 -20.51
C PRO A 19 10.10 11.44 -20.31
N GLU A 20 10.71 12.43 -19.66
CA GLU A 20 10.02 13.70 -19.32
C GLU A 20 9.52 14.48 -20.55
N ASP A 21 10.18 14.34 -21.69
CA ASP A 21 9.82 14.99 -22.96
C ASP A 21 8.50 14.47 -23.55
N THR A 22 7.98 13.33 -23.11
CA THR A 22 6.68 12.78 -23.55
C THR A 22 5.49 13.39 -22.83
N TRP A 23 5.66 13.95 -21.62
CA TRP A 23 4.56 14.36 -20.74
C TRP A 23 3.67 15.44 -21.36
N SER A 24 4.28 16.41 -22.05
CA SER A 24 3.52 17.49 -22.70
C SER A 24 2.60 16.98 -23.81
N GLU A 25 2.98 15.92 -24.52
CA GLU A 25 2.14 15.29 -25.54
C GLU A 25 1.01 14.46 -24.90
N ASP A 26 1.30 13.72 -23.81
CA ASP A 26 0.28 13.00 -23.03
C ASP A 26 -0.83 13.96 -22.58
N ILE A 27 -0.46 15.11 -22.01
CA ILE A 27 -1.42 16.13 -21.57
C ILE A 27 -2.28 16.65 -22.70
N LYS A 28 -1.71 16.85 -23.91
CA LYS A 28 -2.50 17.25 -25.09
C LYS A 28 -3.51 16.17 -25.48
N VAL A 29 -3.11 14.90 -25.43
CA VAL A 29 -4.01 13.77 -25.71
C VAL A 29 -5.12 13.71 -24.65
N PHE A 30 -4.79 13.86 -23.37
CA PHE A 30 -5.78 13.87 -22.28
C PHE A 30 -6.81 14.99 -22.46
N LYS A 31 -6.36 16.21 -22.83
CA LYS A 31 -7.28 17.32 -23.12
C LYS A 31 -8.19 17.05 -24.32
N LYS A 32 -7.70 16.39 -25.36
CA LYS A 32 -8.53 15.98 -26.51
C LYS A 32 -9.59 14.93 -26.13
N ALA A 33 -9.32 14.14 -25.10
CA ALA A 33 -10.23 13.13 -24.57
C ALA A 33 -11.14 13.68 -23.44
N ASP A 34 -11.13 14.99 -23.20
CA ASP A 34 -11.88 15.68 -22.15
C ASP A 34 -11.57 15.16 -20.72
N LEU A 35 -10.37 14.59 -20.51
CA LEU A 35 -9.93 14.21 -19.17
C LEU A 35 -9.61 15.46 -18.34
N ASN A 36 -9.97 15.43 -17.08
CA ASN A 36 -9.77 16.54 -16.15
C ASN A 36 -9.10 16.14 -14.84
N SER A 37 -8.79 14.85 -14.67
CA SER A 37 -8.13 14.32 -13.48
C SER A 37 -7.14 13.22 -13.82
N ALA A 38 -6.15 13.04 -12.93
CA ALA A 38 -5.16 11.96 -13.05
C ALA A 38 -4.79 11.43 -11.66
N THR A 39 -4.75 10.10 -11.53
CA THR A 39 -4.16 9.44 -10.35
C THR A 39 -2.68 9.21 -10.62
N ILE A 40 -1.83 9.74 -9.77
CA ILE A 40 -0.38 9.67 -9.94
C ILE A 40 0.31 9.10 -8.71
N ASN A 41 1.60 8.70 -8.87
CA ASN A 41 2.46 8.29 -7.76
C ASN A 41 2.06 6.98 -7.07
N VAL A 42 1.37 6.06 -7.76
CA VAL A 42 0.78 4.86 -7.13
C VAL A 42 1.86 3.89 -6.64
N PHE A 43 2.95 3.72 -7.40
CA PHE A 43 3.98 2.71 -7.16
C PHE A 43 5.41 3.27 -7.06
N SER A 44 5.56 4.56 -6.80
CA SER A 44 6.81 5.31 -6.98
C SER A 44 7.69 5.40 -5.73
N TRP A 45 7.45 4.57 -4.69
CA TRP A 45 8.22 4.67 -3.43
C TRP A 45 9.73 4.66 -3.66
N SER A 46 10.24 3.75 -4.50
CA SER A 46 11.69 3.65 -4.77
C SER A 46 12.28 4.86 -5.48
N LEU A 47 11.46 5.64 -6.19
CA LEU A 47 11.86 6.90 -6.81
C LEU A 47 11.89 8.04 -5.78
N LEU A 48 10.91 8.06 -4.87
CA LEU A 48 10.81 9.09 -3.83
C LEU A 48 11.83 8.88 -2.70
N GLU A 49 12.21 7.64 -2.43
CA GLU A 49 13.13 7.26 -1.35
C GLU A 49 14.07 6.17 -1.85
N SER A 50 15.16 6.58 -2.51
CA SER A 50 16.16 5.68 -3.11
C SER A 50 16.94 4.88 -2.07
N ARG A 51 17.07 5.42 -0.85
CA ARG A 51 17.62 4.79 0.35
C ARG A 51 16.84 5.29 1.56
N GLU A 52 16.80 4.50 2.62
CA GLU A 52 16.10 4.87 3.84
C GLU A 52 16.43 6.28 4.33
N GLY A 53 15.41 7.11 4.44
CA GLY A 53 15.50 8.49 4.90
C GLY A 53 16.04 9.49 3.87
N GLN A 54 16.39 9.05 2.65
CA GLN A 54 16.87 9.92 1.58
C GLN A 54 15.75 10.17 0.57
N TYR A 55 14.99 11.23 0.80
CA TYR A 55 13.84 11.59 -0.02
C TYR A 55 14.21 12.55 -1.14
N ASP A 56 13.71 12.27 -2.36
CA ASP A 56 13.78 13.17 -3.51
C ASP A 56 12.39 13.27 -4.16
N PHE A 57 11.80 14.43 -4.08
CA PHE A 57 10.49 14.73 -4.66
C PHE A 57 10.58 15.50 -5.99
N SER A 58 11.77 15.77 -6.50
CA SER A 58 11.99 16.67 -7.64
C SER A 58 11.19 16.25 -8.88
N LYS A 59 11.13 14.95 -9.16
CA LYS A 59 10.36 14.41 -10.29
C LYS A 59 8.86 14.54 -10.05
N LEU A 60 8.39 14.21 -8.85
CA LEU A 60 6.97 14.33 -8.49
C LEU A 60 6.51 15.79 -8.48
N ASP A 61 7.37 16.72 -8.03
CA ASP A 61 7.09 18.16 -8.09
C ASP A 61 6.82 18.62 -9.53
N LYS A 62 7.65 18.20 -10.48
CA LYS A 62 7.46 18.52 -11.90
C LYS A 62 6.15 17.97 -12.44
N ILE A 63 5.85 16.69 -12.16
CA ILE A 63 4.60 16.03 -12.59
C ILE A 63 3.38 16.81 -12.07
N ILE A 64 3.38 17.13 -10.78
CA ILE A 64 2.30 17.89 -10.14
C ILE A 64 2.19 19.28 -10.78
N GLN A 65 3.31 19.95 -11.05
CA GLN A 65 3.31 21.26 -11.67
C GLN A 65 2.70 21.22 -13.08
N GLU A 66 3.11 20.29 -13.92
CA GLU A 66 2.59 20.18 -15.30
C GLU A 66 1.09 19.87 -15.33
N LEU A 67 0.62 18.97 -14.47
CA LEU A 67 -0.81 18.67 -14.35
C LEU A 67 -1.59 19.88 -13.81
N SER A 68 -1.02 20.60 -12.85
CA SER A 68 -1.63 21.82 -12.29
C SER A 68 -1.73 22.94 -13.34
N ASP A 69 -0.67 23.18 -14.11
CA ASP A 69 -0.64 24.16 -15.21
C ASP A 69 -1.63 23.80 -16.32
N ALA A 70 -1.88 22.51 -16.50
CA ALA A 70 -2.89 21.99 -17.41
C ALA A 70 -4.33 22.02 -16.85
N ASN A 71 -4.51 22.49 -15.59
CA ASN A 71 -5.78 22.55 -14.85
C ASN A 71 -6.42 21.19 -14.59
N PHE A 72 -5.61 20.17 -14.33
CA PHE A 72 -6.06 18.86 -13.86
C PHE A 72 -6.27 18.86 -12.34
N ASP A 73 -7.30 18.15 -11.90
CA ASP A 73 -7.43 17.73 -10.51
C ASP A 73 -6.61 16.45 -10.30
N ILE A 74 -5.82 16.42 -9.24
CA ILE A 74 -4.87 15.33 -8.98
C ILE A 74 -5.40 14.44 -7.86
N VAL A 75 -5.42 13.14 -8.12
CA VAL A 75 -5.56 12.09 -7.13
C VAL A 75 -4.15 11.63 -6.76
N LEU A 76 -3.64 12.08 -5.62
CA LEU A 76 -2.26 11.80 -5.23
C LEU A 76 -2.18 10.53 -4.38
N ALA A 77 -1.46 9.53 -4.89
CA ALA A 77 -1.27 8.27 -4.18
C ALA A 77 -0.09 8.32 -3.21
N THR A 78 -0.18 7.48 -2.16
CA THR A 78 0.83 7.39 -1.09
C THR A 78 2.06 6.56 -1.45
N SER A 79 2.11 5.94 -2.62
CA SER A 79 3.17 5.03 -3.10
C SER A 79 3.42 3.77 -2.26
N THR A 80 2.63 3.51 -1.24
CA THR A 80 2.88 2.45 -0.26
C THR A 80 2.54 1.04 -0.75
N ALA A 81 1.94 0.90 -1.93
CA ALA A 81 1.55 -0.40 -2.49
C ALA A 81 2.73 -1.25 -2.99
N ALA A 82 3.87 -0.63 -3.30
CA ALA A 82 5.07 -1.31 -3.78
C ALA A 82 6.29 -0.93 -2.93
N MET A 83 6.83 -1.87 -2.17
CA MET A 83 7.99 -1.62 -1.32
C MET A 83 9.29 -1.57 -2.14
N PRO A 84 10.25 -0.69 -1.79
CA PRO A 84 11.52 -0.58 -2.45
C PRO A 84 12.48 -1.73 -2.08
N ALA A 85 13.42 -2.02 -2.98
CA ALA A 85 14.40 -3.09 -2.82
C ALA A 85 15.27 -2.96 -1.56
N TRP A 86 15.66 -1.72 -1.19
CA TRP A 86 16.47 -1.47 0.00
C TRP A 86 15.75 -1.88 1.29
N MET A 87 14.44 -1.70 1.36
CA MET A 87 13.61 -2.09 2.52
C MET A 87 13.59 -3.61 2.66
N PHE A 88 13.34 -4.33 1.58
CA PHE A 88 13.37 -5.79 1.54
C PHE A 88 14.73 -6.34 2.00
N LYS A 89 15.82 -5.72 1.55
CA LYS A 89 17.19 -6.14 1.91
C LYS A 89 17.50 -5.90 3.38
N LYS A 90 17.06 -4.76 3.93
CA LYS A 90 17.43 -4.34 5.30
C LYS A 90 16.52 -4.97 6.36
N TYR A 91 15.24 -5.19 6.04
CA TYR A 91 14.20 -5.63 6.95
C TYR A 91 13.47 -6.88 6.42
N PRO A 92 14.03 -8.08 6.64
CA PRO A 92 13.45 -9.32 6.06
C PRO A 92 12.00 -9.61 6.48
N ASP A 93 11.52 -9.05 7.60
CA ASP A 93 10.16 -9.18 8.12
C ASP A 93 9.12 -8.41 7.29
N VAL A 94 9.55 -7.48 6.43
CA VAL A 94 8.62 -6.72 5.58
C VAL A 94 8.03 -7.56 4.45
N ALA A 95 8.72 -8.64 4.04
CA ALA A 95 8.26 -9.43 2.92
C ALA A 95 7.07 -10.33 3.27
N ARG A 96 6.07 -10.33 2.39
CA ARG A 96 4.94 -11.25 2.46
C ARG A 96 5.42 -12.69 2.30
N VAL A 97 4.78 -13.61 3.02
CA VAL A 97 4.98 -15.06 2.88
C VAL A 97 3.65 -15.67 2.46
N ASP A 98 3.63 -16.47 1.40
CA ASP A 98 2.44 -17.18 0.96
C ASP A 98 2.15 -18.42 1.83
N TYR A 99 1.02 -19.10 1.59
CA TYR A 99 0.62 -20.26 2.39
C TYR A 99 1.56 -21.47 2.21
N GLN A 100 2.34 -21.52 1.13
CA GLN A 100 3.36 -22.54 0.89
C GLN A 100 4.69 -22.21 1.58
N GLY A 101 4.75 -21.13 2.36
CA GLY A 101 5.96 -20.69 3.05
C GLY A 101 6.96 -19.94 2.18
N ARG A 102 6.62 -19.61 0.93
CA ARG A 102 7.52 -18.89 0.04
C ARG A 102 7.49 -17.40 0.35
N ARG A 103 8.67 -16.85 0.59
CA ARG A 103 8.84 -15.41 0.81
C ARG A 103 8.83 -14.68 -0.52
N HIS A 104 7.96 -13.68 -0.64
CA HIS A 104 7.95 -12.77 -1.77
C HIS A 104 9.17 -11.84 -1.73
N VAL A 105 9.51 -11.26 -2.88
CA VAL A 105 10.56 -10.25 -3.01
C VAL A 105 9.95 -8.89 -3.30
N PHE A 106 10.77 -7.84 -3.33
CA PHE A 106 10.37 -6.51 -3.77
C PHE A 106 9.91 -6.53 -5.24
N GLY A 107 9.31 -5.43 -5.69
CA GLY A 107 8.70 -5.33 -7.01
C GLY A 107 7.28 -5.88 -7.02
N ALA A 108 6.47 -5.48 -7.99
CA ALA A 108 5.03 -5.64 -8.01
C ALA A 108 4.33 -5.08 -6.75
N ARG A 109 3.02 -5.12 -6.72
CA ARG A 109 2.23 -4.58 -5.60
C ARG A 109 1.95 -5.65 -4.53
N HIS A 110 1.80 -5.21 -3.28
CA HIS A 110 1.38 -6.02 -2.12
C HIS A 110 2.33 -7.18 -1.77
N ASN A 111 3.63 -7.04 -2.04
CA ASN A 111 4.63 -8.02 -1.62
C ASN A 111 5.15 -7.76 -0.19
N PHE A 112 4.48 -6.91 0.56
CA PHE A 112 4.79 -6.60 1.96
C PHE A 112 3.85 -7.30 2.94
N CYS A 113 4.33 -7.49 4.17
CA CYS A 113 3.53 -7.94 5.29
C CYS A 113 2.87 -6.73 5.98
N PRO A 114 1.53 -6.64 6.04
CA PRO A 114 0.85 -5.50 6.69
C PRO A 114 1.08 -5.45 8.20
N ASN A 115 1.45 -6.57 8.82
CA ASN A 115 1.76 -6.67 10.24
C ASN A 115 3.25 -6.48 10.57
N SER A 116 4.12 -6.23 9.57
CA SER A 116 5.51 -5.86 9.82
C SER A 116 5.58 -4.46 10.43
N LYS A 117 6.19 -4.35 11.61
CA LYS A 117 6.40 -3.06 12.27
C LYS A 117 7.34 -2.15 11.47
N ASN A 118 8.35 -2.73 10.83
CA ASN A 118 9.27 -1.99 9.97
C ASN A 118 8.51 -1.38 8.77
N TYR A 119 7.67 -2.19 8.10
CA TYR A 119 6.85 -1.66 7.01
C TYR A 119 5.92 -0.54 7.48
N GLN A 120 5.19 -0.74 8.58
CA GLN A 120 4.26 0.26 9.12
C GLN A 120 4.95 1.59 9.43
N VAL A 121 6.12 1.54 10.09
CA VAL A 121 6.88 2.75 10.44
C VAL A 121 7.39 3.47 9.20
N LEU A 122 7.95 2.73 8.23
CA LEU A 122 8.53 3.32 7.03
C LEU A 122 7.44 3.86 6.09
N ALA A 123 6.33 3.13 5.93
CA ALA A 123 5.18 3.61 5.16
C ALA A 123 4.58 4.87 5.77
N SER A 124 4.43 4.94 7.10
CA SER A 124 3.94 6.13 7.79
C SER A 124 4.85 7.34 7.55
N LYS A 125 6.17 7.17 7.62
CA LYS A 125 7.14 8.25 7.36
C LYS A 125 7.03 8.78 5.93
N LEU A 126 6.91 7.89 4.93
CA LEU A 126 6.74 8.31 3.55
C LEU A 126 5.44 9.11 3.37
N VAL A 127 4.33 8.58 3.89
CA VAL A 127 3.01 9.24 3.82
C VAL A 127 3.06 10.62 4.47
N GLU A 128 3.69 10.73 5.65
CA GLU A 128 3.88 11.99 6.34
C GLU A 128 4.64 13.01 5.47
N LYS A 129 5.76 12.60 4.84
CA LYS A 129 6.54 13.46 3.94
C LYS A 129 5.77 13.93 2.71
N ILE A 130 4.99 13.03 2.10
CA ILE A 130 4.12 13.37 0.97
C ILE A 130 3.03 14.36 1.42
N ALA A 131 2.38 14.10 2.56
CA ALA A 131 1.32 14.94 3.09
C ALA A 131 1.85 16.34 3.50
N GLU A 132 2.96 16.41 4.23
CA GLU A 132 3.61 17.68 4.59
C GLU A 132 3.89 18.55 3.36
N ARG A 133 4.37 17.92 2.26
CA ARG A 133 4.77 18.66 1.06
C ARG A 133 3.58 19.14 0.23
N TYR A 134 2.54 18.32 0.08
CA TYR A 134 1.50 18.56 -0.92
C TYR A 134 0.11 18.91 -0.37
N SER A 135 -0.12 18.84 0.95
CA SER A 135 -1.46 19.06 1.53
C SER A 135 -2.08 20.42 1.23
N ASN A 136 -1.27 21.45 0.96
CA ASN A 136 -1.71 22.79 0.63
C ASN A 136 -1.83 23.07 -0.88
N ASN A 137 -1.53 22.09 -1.74
CA ASN A 137 -1.66 22.27 -3.19
C ASN A 137 -3.15 22.22 -3.59
N PRO A 138 -3.71 23.30 -4.19
CA PRO A 138 -5.14 23.37 -4.51
C PRO A 138 -5.59 22.41 -5.60
N HIS A 139 -4.68 21.82 -6.35
CA HIS A 139 -4.95 20.82 -7.39
C HIS A 139 -5.00 19.39 -6.83
N ILE A 140 -4.54 19.13 -5.61
CA ILE A 140 -4.70 17.83 -4.97
C ILE A 140 -6.14 17.72 -4.47
N ALA A 141 -6.97 17.06 -5.25
CA ALA A 141 -8.40 16.92 -4.97
C ALA A 141 -8.71 15.71 -4.07
N VAL A 142 -7.95 14.62 -4.19
CA VAL A 142 -8.18 13.36 -3.48
C VAL A 142 -6.84 12.72 -3.10
N TRP A 143 -6.81 12.05 -1.94
CA TRP A 143 -5.71 11.18 -1.53
C TRP A 143 -6.05 9.71 -1.83
N HIS A 144 -5.18 9.04 -2.58
CA HIS A 144 -5.27 7.61 -2.86
C HIS A 144 -4.39 6.85 -1.85
N VAL A 145 -5.02 6.34 -0.80
CA VAL A 145 -4.31 5.64 0.28
C VAL A 145 -4.03 4.21 -0.14
N ASN A 146 -2.76 3.90 -0.42
CA ASN A 146 -2.32 2.61 -0.95
C ASN A 146 -2.93 2.32 -2.35
N ASN A 147 -3.08 1.04 -2.72
CA ASN A 147 -3.76 0.64 -3.95
C ASN A 147 -4.28 -0.79 -3.80
N GLU A 148 -5.56 -1.04 -4.11
CA GLU A 148 -6.17 -2.37 -4.24
C GLU A 148 -5.71 -3.37 -3.16
N TYR A 149 -5.91 -3.07 -1.88
CA TYR A 149 -5.49 -3.96 -0.79
C TYR A 149 -5.85 -5.42 -1.07
N GLY A 150 -4.86 -6.28 -1.15
CA GLY A 150 -5.05 -7.67 -1.51
C GLY A 150 -3.89 -8.57 -1.12
N GLY A 151 -4.11 -9.87 -1.32
CA GLY A 151 -3.18 -10.92 -0.95
C GLY A 151 -3.20 -11.23 0.56
N ASN A 152 -2.91 -12.48 0.87
CA ASN A 152 -2.80 -12.97 2.25
C ASN A 152 -1.33 -13.13 2.62
N CYS A 153 -1.01 -12.94 3.89
CA CYS A 153 0.34 -13.15 4.41
C CYS A 153 0.31 -14.13 5.58
N TYR A 154 1.14 -15.15 5.48
CA TYR A 154 1.20 -16.26 6.43
C TYR A 154 2.50 -16.26 7.25
N CYS A 155 3.25 -15.15 7.25
CA CYS A 155 4.46 -15.01 8.03
C CYS A 155 4.16 -14.98 9.54
N GLU A 156 5.21 -15.09 10.34
CA GLU A 156 5.07 -15.12 11.81
C GLU A 156 4.41 -13.86 12.39
N ASN A 157 4.69 -12.67 11.82
CA ASN A 157 4.00 -11.44 12.23
C ASN A 157 2.47 -11.58 12.09
N CYS A 158 2.00 -12.18 10.99
CA CYS A 158 0.57 -12.39 10.74
C CYS A 158 -0.01 -13.48 11.65
N GLN A 159 0.73 -14.59 11.88
CA GLN A 159 0.35 -15.63 12.82
C GLN A 159 0.14 -15.05 14.22
N ASN A 160 1.12 -14.29 14.71
CA ASN A 160 1.07 -13.69 16.04
C ASN A 160 -0.02 -12.63 16.16
N ALA A 161 -0.24 -11.80 15.14
CA ALA A 161 -1.32 -10.82 15.12
C ALA A 161 -2.69 -11.50 15.14
N PHE A 162 -2.87 -12.60 14.39
CA PHE A 162 -4.10 -13.38 14.37
C PHE A 162 -4.39 -14.03 15.72
N ARG A 163 -3.39 -14.68 16.33
CA ARG A 163 -3.50 -15.24 17.68
C ARG A 163 -3.85 -14.19 18.74
N THR A 164 -3.21 -13.03 18.67
CA THR A 164 -3.50 -11.90 19.57
C THR A 164 -4.94 -11.41 19.43
N TRP A 165 -5.42 -11.29 18.20
CA TRP A 165 -6.80 -10.92 17.93
C TRP A 165 -7.79 -11.96 18.47
N LEU A 166 -7.52 -13.26 18.28
CA LEU A 166 -8.34 -14.34 18.80
C LEU A 166 -8.39 -14.36 20.33
N LYS A 167 -7.24 -14.16 21.00
CA LYS A 167 -7.17 -14.02 22.47
C LYS A 167 -8.06 -12.87 22.95
N SER A 168 -8.02 -11.73 22.29
CA SER A 168 -8.89 -10.59 22.63
C SER A 168 -10.36 -10.89 22.40
N LYS A 169 -10.70 -11.61 21.32
CA LYS A 169 -12.08 -11.90 20.94
C LYS A 169 -12.73 -12.99 21.80
N TYR A 170 -12.03 -14.09 22.03
CA TYR A 170 -12.58 -15.28 22.68
C TYR A 170 -12.17 -15.43 24.14
N GLN A 171 -11.11 -14.76 24.58
CA GLN A 171 -10.55 -14.72 25.94
C GLN A 171 -9.98 -16.07 26.41
N THR A 172 -10.66 -17.19 26.18
CA THR A 172 -10.22 -18.54 26.55
C THR A 172 -10.25 -19.48 25.34
N LEU A 173 -9.42 -20.54 25.40
CA LEU A 173 -9.44 -21.60 24.36
C LEU A 173 -10.77 -22.35 24.36
N ASP A 174 -11.39 -22.56 25.53
CA ASP A 174 -12.71 -23.20 25.63
C ASP A 174 -13.78 -22.43 24.86
N ASN A 175 -13.80 -21.10 25.00
CA ASN A 175 -14.72 -20.25 24.27
C ASN A 175 -14.47 -20.31 22.75
N LEU A 176 -13.20 -20.32 22.33
CA LEU A 176 -12.81 -20.43 20.94
C LEU A 176 -13.24 -21.79 20.37
N ASN A 177 -12.86 -22.91 21.02
CA ASN A 177 -13.19 -24.26 20.61
C ASN A 177 -14.70 -24.45 20.48
N LYS A 178 -15.47 -23.93 21.44
CA LYS A 178 -16.93 -23.95 21.39
C LYS A 178 -17.49 -23.13 20.22
N ALA A 179 -16.99 -21.92 20.03
CA ALA A 179 -17.48 -21.03 18.97
C ALA A 179 -17.19 -21.56 17.55
N TRP A 180 -16.07 -22.25 17.39
CA TRP A 180 -15.64 -22.82 16.11
C TRP A 180 -16.07 -24.29 15.93
N ASN A 181 -16.71 -24.89 16.94
CA ASN A 181 -17.11 -26.29 16.94
C ASN A 181 -15.94 -27.27 16.69
N MET A 182 -14.84 -27.06 17.41
CA MET A 182 -13.56 -27.73 17.16
C MET A 182 -13.50 -29.19 17.64
N ASN A 183 -14.62 -29.86 17.86
CA ASN A 183 -14.68 -31.25 18.34
C ASN A 183 -14.54 -32.31 17.23
N VAL A 184 -14.43 -31.87 15.97
CA VAL A 184 -14.43 -32.74 14.80
C VAL A 184 -13.02 -32.81 14.23
N TRP A 185 -12.64 -33.98 13.68
CA TRP A 185 -11.38 -34.16 12.95
C TRP A 185 -10.10 -33.80 13.72
N SER A 186 -10.11 -33.94 15.05
CA SER A 186 -8.98 -33.57 15.91
C SER A 186 -8.60 -32.08 15.87
N HIS A 187 -9.58 -31.19 15.62
CA HIS A 187 -9.33 -29.75 15.53
C HIS A 187 -9.27 -29.06 16.89
N THR A 188 -9.60 -29.75 18.02
CA THR A 188 -9.58 -29.13 19.35
C THR A 188 -8.23 -28.52 19.66
N ILE A 189 -8.22 -27.23 19.97
CA ILE A 189 -7.03 -26.44 20.28
C ILE A 189 -6.78 -26.45 21.79
N HIS A 190 -5.57 -26.77 22.20
CA HIS A 190 -5.16 -26.82 23.61
C HIS A 190 -4.14 -25.74 23.99
N ASP A 191 -3.46 -25.13 22.97
CA ASP A 191 -2.60 -23.98 23.16
C ASP A 191 -2.85 -22.92 22.05
N TRP A 192 -2.64 -21.66 22.39
CA TRP A 192 -2.81 -20.57 21.45
C TRP A 192 -1.81 -20.61 20.29
N ASP A 193 -0.63 -21.16 20.48
CA ASP A 193 0.40 -21.27 19.43
C ASP A 193 0.16 -22.43 18.46
N GLU A 194 -0.76 -23.36 18.75
CA GLU A 194 -1.25 -24.36 17.81
C GLU A 194 -2.09 -23.73 16.67
N ILE A 195 -2.62 -22.53 16.90
CA ILE A 195 -3.47 -21.86 15.92
C ILE A 195 -2.64 -21.31 14.76
N VAL A 196 -3.03 -21.65 13.56
CA VAL A 196 -2.46 -21.11 12.32
C VAL A 196 -3.46 -20.19 11.60
N VAL A 197 -2.96 -19.25 10.80
CA VAL A 197 -3.82 -18.44 9.93
C VAL A 197 -4.52 -19.35 8.92
N PRO A 198 -5.85 -19.23 8.74
CA PRO A 198 -6.60 -20.05 7.79
C PRO A 198 -6.01 -20.00 6.38
N ASN A 199 -5.92 -21.16 5.74
CA ASN A 199 -5.38 -21.30 4.38
C ASN A 199 -6.10 -22.42 3.62
N GLU A 200 -5.66 -22.71 2.37
CA GLU A 200 -6.31 -23.68 1.51
C GLU A 200 -6.08 -25.16 1.93
N LEU A 201 -5.24 -25.43 2.92
CA LEU A 201 -4.85 -26.78 3.30
C LEU A 201 -5.61 -27.31 4.52
N GLY A 202 -6.37 -26.46 5.22
CA GLY A 202 -7.09 -26.90 6.40
C GLY A 202 -8.05 -25.88 6.98
#